data_c4152d5849f13e094a8ec210bd139ccd
#
_entry.id   c4152d5849f13e094a8ec210bd139ccd
#
_cell.length_a   1.000
_cell.length_b   1.000
_cell.length_c   1.000
_cell.angle_alpha   90.00
_cell.angle_beta   90.00
_cell.angle_gamma   90.00
#
_symmetry.space_group_name_H-M   'P 1'
#
loop_
_entity.id
_entity.type
_entity.pdbx_description
1 polymer ?
#
loop_
_entity_poly.entity_id
_entity_poly.type
_entity_poly.pdbx_seq_one_letter_code
_entity_poly.pdbx_strand_id
1 'polypeptide(L)' 'MKSPKRGDLVRHKESGMYFIVTRRWGWINNPNKPTYLKFAGRPDKEFFRAKNYEIVYEGR' A
#
# COMPACT_ATOMS: atom_id res chain seq x y z
N MET A 1 -6.33 -12.42 -3.79
CA MET A 1 -6.28 -11.30 -2.85
C MET A 1 -5.90 -10.01 -3.57
N LYS A 2 -6.57 -8.93 -3.22
CA LYS A 2 -6.31 -7.63 -3.82
C LYS A 2 -5.18 -6.90 -3.11
N SER A 3 -4.20 -6.41 -3.86
CA SER A 3 -3.19 -5.53 -3.30
C SER A 3 -3.65 -4.08 -3.42
N PRO A 4 -3.33 -3.22 -2.44
CA PRO A 4 -3.59 -1.80 -2.58
C PRO A 4 -2.90 -1.25 -3.82
N LYS A 5 -3.54 -0.29 -4.47
CA LYS A 5 -2.99 0.34 -5.66
C LYS A 5 -3.09 1.86 -5.55
N ARG A 6 -2.47 2.56 -6.49
CA ARG A 6 -2.48 4.01 -6.52
C ARG A 6 -3.91 4.56 -6.39
N GLY A 7 -4.09 5.49 -5.47
CA GLY A 7 -5.38 6.12 -5.20
C GLY A 7 -6.17 5.49 -4.07
N ASP A 8 -5.79 4.29 -3.63
CA ASP A 8 -6.51 3.61 -2.56
C ASP A 8 -6.20 4.23 -1.21
N LEU A 9 -7.22 4.28 -0.35
CA LEU A 9 -7.03 4.60 1.06
C LEU A 9 -6.78 3.29 1.80
N VAL A 10 -5.67 3.22 2.51
CA VAL A 10 -5.29 2.01 3.25
C VAL A 10 -5.10 2.33 4.72
N ARG A 11 -5.18 1.30 5.54
CA ARG A 11 -4.98 1.38 6.98
C ARG A 11 -3.90 0.40 7.37
N HIS A 12 -2.94 0.85 8.17
CA HIS A 12 -1.92 -0.04 8.72
C HIS A 12 -2.59 -1.01 9.71
N LYS A 13 -2.37 -2.30 9.50
CA LYS A 13 -3.06 -3.33 10.28
C LYS A 13 -2.76 -3.27 11.77
N GLU A 14 -1.54 -2.87 12.12
CA GLU A 14 -1.08 -2.86 13.51
C GLU A 14 -1.34 -1.53 14.20
N SER A 15 -0.91 -0.42 13.58
CA SER A 15 -1.04 0.90 14.20
C SER A 15 -2.41 1.56 14.00
N GLY A 16 -3.14 1.14 12.98
CA GLY A 16 -4.42 1.74 12.64
C GLY A 16 -4.34 3.04 11.87
N MET A 17 -3.14 3.47 11.48
CA MET A 17 -2.98 4.73 10.74
C MET A 17 -3.43 4.59 9.29
N TYR A 18 -3.98 5.67 8.74
CA TYR A 18 -4.49 5.71 7.37
C TYR A 18 -3.52 6.42 6.45
N PHE A 19 -3.43 5.95 5.21
CA PHE A 19 -2.57 6.53 4.18
C PHE A 19 -3.21 6.42 2.81
N ILE A 20 -2.85 7.34 1.91
CA ILE A 20 -3.26 7.29 0.50
C ILE A 20 -2.07 6.77 -0.30
N VAL A 21 -2.31 5.71 -1.08
CA VAL A 21 -1.26 5.11 -1.92
C VAL A 21 -1.01 6.00 -3.13
N THR A 22 0.25 6.37 -3.34
CA THR A 22 0.66 7.16 -4.51
C THR A 22 1.39 6.33 -5.54
N ARG A 23 1.94 5.18 -5.14
CA ARG A 23 2.68 4.32 -6.04
C ARG A 23 2.68 2.89 -5.53
N ARG A 24 2.65 1.94 -6.46
CA ARG A 24 2.77 0.51 -6.17
C ARG A 24 3.74 -0.13 -7.15
N TRP A 25 4.64 -0.96 -6.63
CA TRP A 25 5.55 -1.72 -7.50
C TRP A 25 5.93 -3.03 -6.81
N GLY A 26 6.69 -3.87 -7.53
CA GLY A 26 7.11 -5.16 -7.03
C GLY A 26 6.38 -6.30 -7.72
N TRP A 27 6.28 -7.43 -7.06
CA TRP A 27 5.70 -8.65 -7.65
C TRP A 27 4.23 -8.76 -7.28
N ILE A 28 3.40 -8.02 -8.00
CA ILE A 28 2.00 -7.82 -7.64
C ILE A 28 1.16 -9.09 -7.63
N ASN A 29 1.45 -10.01 -8.55
CA ASN A 29 0.66 -11.24 -8.69
C ASN A 29 1.39 -12.49 -8.18
N ASN A 30 2.41 -12.30 -7.37
CA ASN A 30 3.19 -13.41 -6.85
C ASN A 30 3.13 -13.43 -5.32
N PRO A 31 2.45 -14.42 -4.71
CA PRO A 31 2.30 -14.45 -3.25
C PRO A 31 3.62 -14.67 -2.50
N ASN A 32 4.66 -15.16 -3.18
CA ASN A 32 5.95 -15.41 -2.56
C ASN A 32 6.90 -14.22 -2.65
N LYS A 33 6.49 -13.13 -3.30
CA LYS A 33 7.33 -11.96 -3.50
C LYS A 33 6.63 -10.72 -2.97
N PRO A 34 7.38 -9.73 -2.46
CA PRO A 34 6.77 -8.55 -1.85
C PRO A 34 6.22 -7.56 -2.87
N THR A 35 5.16 -6.90 -2.51
CA THR A 35 4.65 -5.71 -3.18
C THR A 35 4.91 -4.51 -2.28
N TYR A 36 5.38 -3.42 -2.86
CA TYR A 36 5.74 -2.21 -2.12
C TYR A 36 4.83 -1.05 -2.49
N LEU A 37 4.66 -0.14 -1.53
CA LEU A 37 3.80 1.03 -1.68
C LEU A 37 4.56 2.29 -1.29
N LYS A 38 4.15 3.41 -1.89
CA LYS A 38 4.51 4.74 -1.41
C LYS A 38 3.23 5.49 -1.08
N PHE A 39 3.33 6.42 -0.13
CA PHE A 39 2.16 7.13 0.39
C PHE A 39 2.29 8.63 0.24
N ALA A 40 1.16 9.30 0.06
CA ALA A 40 1.10 10.75 0.08
C ALA A 40 1.54 11.26 1.47
N GLY A 41 2.33 12.33 1.48
CA GLY A 41 2.81 12.92 2.72
C GLY A 41 4.00 12.23 3.35
N ARG A 42 4.53 11.17 2.72
CA ARG A 42 5.73 10.49 3.19
C ARG A 42 6.88 10.73 2.21
N PRO A 43 8.13 10.74 2.70
CA PRO A 43 9.28 10.94 1.81
C PRO A 43 9.38 9.89 0.72
N ASP A 44 9.81 10.29 -0.47
CA ASP A 44 9.96 9.39 -1.61
C ASP A 44 10.92 8.24 -1.36
N LYS A 45 11.88 8.43 -0.47
CA LYS A 45 12.85 7.38 -0.15
C LYS A 45 12.27 6.27 0.73
N GLU A 46 11.11 6.50 1.33
CA GLU A 46 10.44 5.48 2.16
C GLU A 46 9.55 4.60 1.29
N PHE A 47 9.49 3.32 1.64
CA PHE A 47 8.57 2.40 0.99
C PHE A 47 8.04 1.42 2.05
N PHE A 48 6.85 0.87 1.77
CA PHE A 48 6.12 0.08 2.75
C PHE A 48 5.62 -1.20 2.11
N ARG A 49 5.55 -2.28 2.87
CA ARG A 49 5.07 -3.56 2.37
C ARG A 49 3.55 -3.59 2.35
N ALA A 50 2.99 -3.89 1.18
CA ALA A 50 1.53 -3.91 1.00
C ALA A 50 0.83 -4.87 1.95
N LYS A 51 1.47 -5.97 2.34
CA LYS A 51 0.87 -6.96 3.24
C LYS A 51 0.52 -6.42 4.61
N ASN A 52 1.16 -5.31 5.02
CA ASN A 52 0.91 -4.71 6.33
C ASN A 52 -0.26 -3.73 6.34
N TYR A 53 -0.93 -3.58 5.20
CA TYR A 53 -2.00 -2.60 5.02
C TYR A 53 -3.25 -3.27 4.46
N GLU A 54 -4.40 -2.77 4.87
CA GLU A 54 -5.67 -3.23 4.32
C GLU A 54 -6.33 -2.08 3.57
N ILE A 55 -7.03 -2.40 2.49
CA ILE A 55 -7.75 -1.40 1.69
C ILE A 55 -9.03 -1.03 2.45
N VAL A 56 -9.17 0.27 2.75
CA VAL A 56 -10.35 0.81 3.39
C VAL A 56 -11.32 1.34 2.34
N TYR A 57 -10.77 1.99 1.31
CA TYR A 57 -11.57 2.59 0.24
C TYR A 57 -10.77 2.57 -1.04
N GLU A 58 -11.35 2.04 -2.11
CA GLU A 58 -10.67 1.99 -3.40
C GLU A 58 -10.87 3.31 -4.13
N GLY A 59 -9.74 3.99 -4.41
CA GLY A 59 -9.75 5.22 -5.16
C GLY A 59 -9.91 4.97 -6.66
N ARG A 60 -10.63 5.84 -7.33
CA ARG A 60 -10.89 5.73 -8.77
C ARG A 60 -10.51 7.00 -9.48
#